data_30057cff292e96f483414e8c3cba4683
#
_entry.id   30057cff292e96f483414e8c3cba4683
#
_cell.length_a   1.000
_cell.length_b   1.000
_cell.length_c   1.000
_cell.angle_alpha   90.00
_cell.angle_beta   90.00
_cell.angle_gamma   90.00
#
_symmetry.space_group_name_H-M   'P 1'
#
loop_
_entity.id
_entity.type
_entity.pdbx_description
1 polymer ?
#
loop_
_entity_poly.entity_id
_entity_poly.type
_entity_poly.pdbx_seq_one_letter_code
_entity_poly.pdbx_strand_id
1 'polypeptide(L)'
;MSVQMQRRLFTVQEYHLMGEAGILSEDDRVELIEGEIVQMAAIGTRHASCVKRLIAVFSDLERRRAIIGAQDPIQLTERTEPQPDIVLLQPRADYYATAHPVPSEVLLLVEVSDSTVDFDRDVKVPNS
;
A
#
# COMPACT_ATOMS: atom_id res chain seq x y z
N MET A 1 -34.28 23.28 -7.28
CA MET A 1 -33.30 22.76 -8.23
C MET A 1 -32.33 21.86 -7.52
N SER A 2 -32.22 20.64 -7.99
CA SER A 2 -31.27 19.70 -7.40
C SER A 2 -29.92 19.84 -8.10
N VAL A 3 -28.86 19.80 -7.30
CA VAL A 3 -27.51 19.80 -7.82
C VAL A 3 -27.00 18.37 -7.74
N GLN A 4 -26.64 17.82 -8.89
CA GLN A 4 -25.99 16.52 -8.94
C GLN A 4 -24.50 16.73 -8.76
N MET A 5 -23.94 16.09 -7.75
CA MET A 5 -22.50 16.11 -7.51
C MET A 5 -21.90 14.80 -7.96
N GLN A 6 -20.87 14.90 -8.78
CA GLN A 6 -20.07 13.75 -9.20
C GLN A 6 -18.70 13.88 -8.59
N ARG A 7 -18.15 12.75 -8.13
CA ARG A 7 -16.79 12.73 -7.62
C ARG A 7 -15.83 12.71 -8.79
N ARG A 8 -14.80 13.53 -8.71
CA ARG A 8 -13.70 13.47 -9.66
C ARG A 8 -12.73 12.41 -9.19
N LEU A 9 -12.78 11.24 -9.80
CA LEU A 9 -11.91 10.13 -9.46
C LEU A 9 -10.59 10.23 -10.21
N PHE A 10 -9.51 9.89 -9.55
CA PHE A 10 -8.17 9.97 -10.12
C PHE A 10 -7.63 8.57 -10.44
N THR A 11 -6.78 8.51 -11.46
CA THR A 11 -6.03 7.31 -11.76
C THR A 11 -4.71 7.31 -10.99
N VAL A 12 -4.07 6.15 -10.90
CA VAL A 12 -2.73 6.05 -10.31
C VAL A 12 -1.75 6.97 -11.05
N GLN A 13 -1.88 7.04 -12.37
CA GLN A 13 -1.03 7.91 -13.18
C GLN A 13 -1.20 9.38 -12.80
N GLU A 14 -2.44 9.84 -12.67
CA GLU A 14 -2.74 11.20 -12.23
C GLU A 14 -2.23 11.46 -10.81
N TYR A 15 -2.41 10.49 -9.93
CA TYR A 15 -1.95 10.56 -8.55
C TYR A 15 -0.43 10.73 -8.48
N HIS A 16 0.32 9.98 -9.29
CA HIS A 16 1.78 10.11 -9.36
C HIS A 16 2.19 11.49 -9.91
N LEU A 17 1.45 12.00 -10.88
CA LEU A 17 1.70 13.35 -11.41
C LEU A 17 1.51 14.42 -10.33
N MET A 18 0.55 14.25 -9.41
CA MET A 18 0.36 15.17 -8.30
C MET A 18 1.58 15.17 -7.37
N GLY A 19 2.20 14.02 -7.17
CA GLY A 19 3.45 13.93 -6.41
C GLY A 19 4.59 14.66 -7.11
N GLU A 20 4.74 14.42 -8.41
CA GLU A 20 5.77 15.08 -9.20
C GLU A 20 5.59 16.60 -9.26
N ALA A 21 4.35 17.05 -9.33
CA ALA A 21 4.02 18.49 -9.39
C ALA A 21 4.10 19.19 -8.03
N GLY A 22 4.31 18.44 -6.95
CA GLY A 22 4.39 19.00 -5.60
C GLY A 22 3.04 19.27 -4.95
N ILE A 23 1.95 18.83 -5.57
CA ILE A 23 0.62 18.95 -4.96
C ILE A 23 0.52 18.04 -3.74
N LEU A 24 1.08 16.83 -3.86
CA LEU A 24 1.26 15.89 -2.76
C LEU A 24 2.74 15.73 -2.49
N SER A 25 3.15 15.82 -1.23
CA SER A 25 4.55 15.63 -0.85
C SER A 25 4.73 14.31 -0.13
N GLU A 26 5.99 13.93 0.09
CA GLU A 26 6.32 12.73 0.86
C GLU A 26 5.84 12.81 2.30
N ASP A 27 5.63 14.02 2.81
CA ASP A 27 5.11 14.24 4.16
C ASP A 27 3.60 14.03 4.24
N ASP A 28 2.91 14.05 3.10
CA ASP A 28 1.48 13.78 3.04
C ASP A 28 1.26 12.28 3.15
N ARG A 29 0.67 11.86 4.25
CA ARG A 29 0.36 10.45 4.47
C ARG A 29 -1.00 10.14 3.87
N VAL A 30 -0.99 9.87 2.58
CA VAL A 30 -2.21 9.58 1.82
C VAL A 30 -2.02 8.33 0.98
N GLU A 31 -3.13 7.73 0.58
CA GLU A 31 -3.14 6.63 -0.38
C GLU A 31 -4.31 6.82 -1.33
N LEU A 32 -4.23 6.20 -2.49
CA LEU A 32 -5.28 6.27 -3.50
C LEU A 32 -6.15 5.02 -3.40
N ILE A 33 -7.44 5.23 -3.10
CA ILE A 33 -8.42 4.13 -2.97
C ILE A 33 -9.60 4.43 -3.87
N GLU A 34 -9.78 3.62 -4.88
CA GLU A 34 -10.88 3.75 -5.86
C GLU A 34 -11.01 5.16 -6.42
N GLY A 35 -9.87 5.75 -6.73
CA GLY A 35 -9.80 7.08 -7.30
C GLY A 35 -9.87 8.22 -6.30
N GLU A 36 -10.04 7.93 -5.02
CA GLU A 36 -10.09 8.94 -3.96
C GLU A 36 -8.77 8.98 -3.19
N ILE A 37 -8.30 10.18 -2.91
CA ILE A 37 -7.11 10.38 -2.10
C ILE A 37 -7.54 10.40 -0.64
N VAL A 38 -7.08 9.42 0.12
CA VAL A 38 -7.51 9.16 1.49
C VAL A 38 -6.35 9.42 2.44
N GLN A 39 -6.63 10.18 3.51
CA GLN A 39 -5.64 10.45 4.55
C GLN A 39 -5.42 9.18 5.37
N MET A 40 -4.15 8.78 5.52
CA MET A 40 -3.78 7.67 6.37
C MET A 40 -3.72 8.12 7.84
N ALA A 41 -4.05 7.21 8.74
CA ALA A 41 -3.93 7.49 10.18
C ALA A 41 -2.46 7.64 10.57
N ALA A 42 -2.21 8.46 11.59
CA ALA A 42 -0.86 8.59 12.14
C ALA A 42 -0.43 7.27 12.78
N ILE A 43 0.86 6.93 12.63
CA ILE A 43 1.42 5.70 13.17
C ILE A 43 1.87 5.94 14.60
N GLY A 44 1.24 5.25 15.55
CA GLY A 44 1.66 5.28 16.95
C GLY A 44 2.79 4.29 17.22
N THR A 45 3.34 4.35 18.43
CA THR A 45 4.49 3.51 18.82
C THR A 45 4.14 2.03 18.86
N ARG A 46 2.93 1.67 19.27
CA ARG A 46 2.50 0.26 19.31
C ARG A 46 2.39 -0.32 17.92
N HIS A 47 1.80 0.41 16.99
CA HIS A 47 1.72 0.02 15.60
C HIS A 47 3.12 -0.16 15.00
N ALA A 48 3.99 0.83 15.16
CA ALA A 48 5.35 0.78 14.64
C ALA A 48 6.14 -0.40 15.23
N SER A 49 5.97 -0.66 16.52
CA SER A 49 6.62 -1.80 17.18
C SER A 49 6.13 -3.13 16.62
N CYS A 50 4.83 -3.26 16.41
CA CYS A 50 4.24 -4.47 15.83
C CYS A 50 4.79 -4.73 14.42
N VAL A 51 4.86 -3.69 13.59
CA VAL A 51 5.42 -3.81 12.24
C VAL A 51 6.87 -4.27 12.29
N LYS A 52 7.67 -3.68 13.17
CA LYS A 52 9.08 -4.06 13.31
C LYS A 52 9.25 -5.52 13.73
N ARG A 53 8.41 -6.00 14.66
CA ARG A 53 8.45 -7.40 15.09
C ARG A 53 8.07 -8.35 13.96
N LEU A 54 7.07 -7.98 13.17
CA LEU A 54 6.65 -8.78 12.03
C LEU A 54 7.75 -8.82 10.96
N ILE A 55 8.42 -7.71 10.70
CA ILE A 55 9.55 -7.68 9.77
C ILE A 55 10.63 -8.66 10.23
N ALA A 56 10.96 -8.68 11.51
CA ALA A 56 11.96 -9.59 12.05
C ALA A 56 11.55 -11.05 11.86
N VAL A 57 10.28 -11.37 12.15
CA VAL A 57 9.76 -12.74 12.00
C VAL A 57 9.80 -13.17 10.53
N PHE A 58 9.30 -12.33 9.62
CA PHE A 58 9.26 -12.67 8.20
C PHE A 58 10.66 -12.72 7.58
N SER A 59 11.59 -11.89 8.04
CA SER A 59 12.97 -11.93 7.57
C SER A 59 13.63 -13.27 7.87
N ASP A 60 13.31 -13.85 9.03
CA ASP A 60 13.82 -15.17 9.41
C ASP A 60 13.17 -16.29 8.59
N LEU A 61 11.85 -16.23 8.43
CA LEU A 61 11.08 -17.29 7.81
C LEU A 61 11.20 -17.31 6.29
N GLU A 62 11.29 -16.13 5.67
CA GLU A 62 11.16 -15.98 4.22
C GLU A 62 12.46 -15.57 3.53
N ARG A 63 13.60 -15.85 4.17
CA ARG A 63 14.90 -15.52 3.58
C ARG A 63 15.04 -16.15 2.19
N ARG A 64 15.31 -15.32 1.17
CA ARG A 64 15.46 -15.69 -0.25
C ARG A 64 14.18 -16.19 -0.94
N ARG A 65 13.06 -16.29 -0.23
CA ARG A 65 11.78 -16.72 -0.82
C ARG A 65 10.87 -15.56 -1.15
N ALA A 66 11.09 -14.42 -0.50
CA ALA A 66 10.25 -13.26 -0.68
C ALA A 66 11.05 -11.99 -0.43
N ILE A 67 10.55 -10.91 -1.00
CA ILE A 67 11.02 -9.56 -0.69
C ILE A 67 10.00 -8.95 0.26
N ILE A 68 10.46 -8.36 1.36
CA ILE A 68 9.60 -7.74 2.36
C ILE A 68 9.53 -6.25 2.09
N GLY A 69 8.32 -5.72 1.93
CA GLY A 69 8.07 -4.28 1.85
C GLY A 69 7.29 -3.82 3.07
N ALA A 70 7.58 -2.63 3.55
CA ALA A 70 6.89 -2.04 4.69
C ALA A 70 6.37 -0.66 4.29
N GLN A 71 5.05 -0.50 4.26
CA GLN A 71 4.37 0.76 3.91
C GLN A 71 4.74 1.27 2.52
N ASP A 72 5.10 0.36 1.63
CA ASP A 72 5.38 0.69 0.23
C ASP A 72 4.10 0.56 -0.60
N PRO A 73 3.94 1.39 -1.64
CA PRO A 73 2.75 1.30 -2.48
C PRO A 73 2.64 -0.02 -3.24
N ILE A 74 1.41 -0.50 -3.41
CA ILE A 74 1.07 -1.60 -4.31
C ILE A 74 0.02 -1.09 -5.28
N GLN A 75 0.23 -1.29 -6.56
CA GLN A 75 -0.77 -0.92 -7.56
C GLN A 75 -1.76 -2.05 -7.76
N LEU A 76 -2.94 -1.95 -7.17
CA LEU A 76 -3.98 -2.97 -7.27
C LEU A 76 -4.78 -2.84 -8.55
N THR A 77 -5.19 -1.61 -8.88
CA THR A 77 -5.91 -1.28 -10.11
C THR A 77 -5.36 0.04 -10.65
N GLU A 78 -5.92 0.52 -11.75
CA GLU A 78 -5.56 1.82 -12.28
C GLU A 78 -6.03 3.00 -11.40
N ARG A 79 -6.85 2.73 -10.38
CA ARG A 79 -7.38 3.76 -9.47
C ARG A 79 -7.15 3.44 -8.00
N THR A 80 -6.37 2.41 -7.69
CA THR A 80 -6.15 2.02 -6.30
C THR A 80 -4.69 1.66 -6.09
N GLU A 81 -4.03 2.41 -5.21
CA GLU A 81 -2.63 2.21 -4.84
C GLU A 81 -2.47 2.45 -3.34
N PRO A 82 -2.80 1.44 -2.51
CA PRO A 82 -2.65 1.55 -1.07
C PRO A 82 -1.19 1.36 -0.65
N GLN A 83 -0.92 1.68 0.62
CA GLN A 83 0.38 1.45 1.25
C GLN A 83 0.17 0.52 2.44
N PRO A 84 0.10 -0.80 2.22
CA PRO A 84 -0.10 -1.74 3.32
C PRO A 84 1.08 -1.73 4.29
N ASP A 85 0.82 -2.12 5.54
CA ASP A 85 1.84 -2.10 6.58
C ASP A 85 3.01 -3.02 6.25
N ILE A 86 2.73 -4.24 5.79
CA ILE A 86 3.75 -5.19 5.35
C ILE A 86 3.23 -5.96 4.14
N VAL A 87 4.11 -6.20 3.19
CA VAL A 87 3.84 -7.11 2.08
C VAL A 87 5.01 -8.06 1.91
N LEU A 88 4.71 -9.28 1.53
CA LEU A 88 5.69 -10.24 1.04
C LEU A 88 5.49 -10.34 -0.46
N LEU A 89 6.54 -10.13 -1.21
CA LEU A 89 6.51 -10.02 -2.66
C LEU A 89 7.30 -11.15 -3.31
N GLN A 90 6.91 -11.52 -4.52
CA GLN A 90 7.72 -12.40 -5.35
C GLN A 90 9.12 -11.82 -5.54
N PRO A 91 10.17 -12.64 -5.44
CA PRO A 91 11.52 -12.13 -5.70
C PRO A 91 11.66 -11.59 -7.11
N ARG A 92 12.30 -10.43 -7.22
CA ARG A 92 12.65 -9.80 -8.49
C ARG A 92 14.07 -9.27 -8.38
N ALA A 93 14.84 -9.45 -9.46
CA ALA A 93 16.25 -9.05 -9.47
C ALA A 93 16.43 -7.55 -9.24
N ASP A 94 15.49 -6.73 -9.70
CA ASP A 94 15.55 -5.27 -9.53
C ASP A 94 14.94 -4.77 -8.21
N TYR A 95 14.41 -5.66 -7.37
CA TYR A 95 13.76 -5.28 -6.10
C TYR A 95 12.67 -4.22 -6.30
N TYR A 96 11.92 -4.33 -7.40
CA TYR A 96 10.83 -3.41 -7.74
C TYR A 96 11.30 -1.96 -7.92
N ALA A 97 12.50 -1.78 -8.44
CA ALA A 97 13.10 -0.45 -8.62
C ALA A 97 12.42 0.36 -9.73
N THR A 98 11.78 -0.31 -10.69
CA THR A 98 11.22 0.35 -11.88
C THR A 98 9.72 0.55 -11.82
N ALA A 99 9.02 -0.20 -10.98
CA ALA A 99 7.56 -0.10 -10.86
C ALA A 99 7.12 -0.70 -9.53
N HIS A 100 6.00 -0.19 -9.01
CA HIS A 100 5.39 -0.77 -7.81
C HIS A 100 4.82 -2.15 -8.10
N PRO A 101 4.77 -3.05 -7.09
CA PRO A 101 4.21 -4.38 -7.29
C PRO A 101 2.74 -4.34 -7.68
N VAL A 102 2.33 -5.33 -8.46
CA VAL A 102 0.93 -5.56 -8.83
C VAL A 102 0.41 -6.80 -8.09
N PRO A 103 -0.92 -7.06 -8.08
CA PRO A 103 -1.49 -8.13 -7.26
C PRO A 103 -0.86 -9.51 -7.48
N SER A 104 -0.50 -9.85 -8.71
CA SER A 104 0.09 -11.16 -9.01
C SER A 104 1.47 -11.35 -8.38
N GLU A 105 2.11 -10.27 -7.94
CA GLU A 105 3.43 -10.30 -7.33
C GLU A 105 3.37 -10.30 -5.80
N VAL A 106 2.17 -10.18 -5.21
CA VAL A 106 1.99 -10.14 -3.76
C VAL A 106 1.69 -11.54 -3.24
N LEU A 107 2.56 -12.03 -2.35
CA LEU A 107 2.41 -13.35 -1.72
C LEU A 107 1.56 -13.26 -0.45
N LEU A 108 1.73 -12.20 0.32
CA LEU A 108 1.01 -11.99 1.58
C LEU A 108 0.96 -10.51 1.87
N LEU A 109 -0.18 -10.05 2.34
CA LEU A 109 -0.37 -8.67 2.77
C LEU A 109 -0.79 -8.67 4.23
N VAL A 110 -0.17 -7.81 5.03
CA VAL A 110 -0.46 -7.70 6.47
C VAL A 110 -0.85 -6.28 6.80
N GLU A 111 -1.99 -6.14 7.44
CA GLU A 111 -2.44 -4.86 7.99
C GLU A 111 -2.46 -4.95 9.51
N VAL A 112 -1.94 -3.92 10.16
CA VAL A 112 -1.91 -3.82 11.62
C VAL A 112 -2.90 -2.74 12.04
N SER A 113 -3.89 -3.12 12.85
CA SER A 113 -4.89 -2.19 13.36
C SER A 113 -4.82 -2.21 14.88
N ASP A 114 -4.37 -1.11 15.47
CA ASP A 114 -4.09 -1.00 16.91
C ASP A 114 -3.11 -2.10 17.35
N SER A 115 -3.60 -3.14 18.04
CA SER A 115 -2.79 -4.27 18.45
C SER A 115 -3.19 -5.57 17.75
N THR A 116 -4.09 -5.49 16.76
CA THR A 116 -4.51 -6.66 15.98
C THR A 116 -3.76 -6.72 14.66
N VAL A 117 -3.58 -7.92 14.14
CA VAL A 117 -2.89 -8.16 12.87
C VAL A 117 -3.85 -8.91 11.96
N ASP A 118 -4.12 -8.33 10.79
CA ASP A 118 -4.93 -8.94 9.76
C ASP A 118 -4.04 -9.44 8.63
N PHE A 119 -4.19 -10.71 8.29
CA PHE A 119 -3.43 -11.35 7.22
C PHE A 119 -4.34 -11.57 6.03
N ASP A 120 -3.86 -11.20 4.84
CA ASP A 120 -4.58 -11.45 3.60
C ASP A 120 -3.61 -12.01 2.57
N ARG A 121 -3.86 -13.25 2.13
CA ARG A 121 -3.05 -13.91 1.10
C ARG A 121 -3.50 -13.55 -0.29
N ASP A 122 -4.79 -13.28 -0.42
CA ASP A 122 -5.37 -12.88 -1.70
C ASP A 122 -5.62 -11.40 -1.64
N VAL A 123 -4.85 -10.65 -2.42
CA VAL A 123 -5.03 -9.21 -2.48
C VAL A 123 -6.37 -8.95 -3.14
N LYS A 124 -7.29 -8.37 -2.38
CA LYS A 124 -8.62 -8.06 -2.88
C LYS A 124 -8.65 -6.65 -3.41
N VAL A 125 -9.14 -6.54 -4.63
CA VAL A 125 -9.41 -5.22 -5.19
C VAL A 125 -10.64 -4.68 -4.48
N PRO A 126 -10.61 -3.44 -3.95
CA PRO A 126 -11.80 -2.85 -3.35
C PRO A 126 -12.98 -2.92 -4.30
N ASN A 127 -14.16 -3.27 -3.78
CA ASN A 127 -15.41 -3.43 -4.52
C ASN A 127 -15.41 -4.57 -5.54
N SER A 128 -14.52 -5.51 -5.41
CA SER A 128 -14.57 -6.71 -6.25
C SER A 128 -15.51 -7.75 -5.69
#